data_25e29e43b8127dba29b0ba439f8eee63
#
_entry.id   25e29e43b8127dba29b0ba439f8eee63
#
_cell.length_a   1.000
_cell.length_b   1.000
_cell.length_c   1.000
_cell.angle_alpha   90.00
_cell.angle_beta   90.00
_cell.angle_gamma   90.00
#
_symmetry.space_group_name_H-M   'P 1'
#
loop_
_entity.id
_entity.type
_entity.pdbx_description
1 polymer ?
#
loop_
_entity_poly.entity_id
_entity_poly.type
_entity_poly.pdbx_seq_one_letter_code
_entity_poly.pdbx_strand_id
1 'polypeptide(L)'
;FGVPIARTLGNCLSVANHARLLDLVGPARLKELMFTGGFLEAHEAATLGVVNRVVAVDEIDQFVRDVADTITKNAPLTIKATKEIVRRIQASRRLDSDAGRDLISLCYTSNDFAEGVDAFLEKRSPKWRGR
;
A
#
# COMPACT_ATOMS: atom_id res chain seq x y z
N PHE A 1 -0.63 -8.60 4.07
CA PHE A 1 -0.56 -7.45 3.15
C PHE A 1 0.86 -7.28 2.65
N GLY A 2 1.07 -6.98 1.37
CA GLY A 2 2.43 -6.77 0.85
C GLY A 2 2.44 -6.33 -0.61
N VAL A 3 3.61 -5.85 -1.05
CA VAL A 3 3.85 -5.40 -2.42
C VAL A 3 5.18 -6.00 -2.90
N PRO A 4 5.21 -7.29 -3.28
CA PRO A 4 6.45 -8.02 -3.55
C PRO A 4 7.06 -7.73 -4.94
N ILE A 5 6.79 -6.54 -5.52
CA ILE A 5 7.16 -6.20 -6.91
C ILE A 5 8.67 -6.17 -7.16
N ALA A 6 9.47 -5.77 -6.16
CA ALA A 6 10.93 -5.80 -6.27
C ALA A 6 11.48 -7.24 -6.39
N ARG A 7 10.77 -8.21 -5.77
CA ARG A 7 11.15 -9.62 -5.82
C ARG A 7 10.61 -10.35 -7.05
N THR A 8 9.46 -9.92 -7.58
CA THR A 8 8.71 -10.68 -8.59
C THR A 8 8.73 -10.07 -9.99
N LEU A 9 8.63 -8.74 -10.11
CA LEU A 9 8.43 -8.06 -11.39
C LEU A 9 9.50 -7.02 -11.73
N GLY A 10 10.25 -6.51 -10.73
CA GLY A 10 11.26 -5.46 -10.95
C GLY A 10 10.67 -4.09 -11.36
N ASN A 11 9.36 -3.89 -11.17
CA ASN A 11 8.71 -2.60 -11.45
C ASN A 11 8.66 -1.70 -10.21
N CYS A 12 8.10 -0.51 -10.38
CA CYS A 12 7.95 0.49 -9.31
C CYS A 12 6.50 0.94 -9.15
N LEU A 13 6.09 1.19 -7.91
CA LEU A 13 4.81 1.84 -7.63
C LEU A 13 4.84 3.32 -8.03
N SER A 14 3.66 3.87 -8.33
CA SER A 14 3.51 5.31 -8.52
C SER A 14 3.83 6.10 -7.25
N VAL A 15 4.21 7.37 -7.41
CA VAL A 15 4.43 8.31 -6.28
C VAL A 15 3.21 8.37 -5.37
N ALA A 16 2.00 8.40 -5.93
CA ALA A 16 0.76 8.43 -5.17
C ALA A 16 0.58 7.19 -4.26
N ASN A 17 0.95 6.00 -4.74
CA ASN A 17 0.88 4.77 -3.95
C ASN A 17 1.97 4.74 -2.87
N HIS A 18 3.20 5.16 -3.19
CA HIS A 18 4.25 5.31 -2.17
C HIS A 18 3.81 6.27 -1.06
N ALA A 19 3.23 7.42 -1.40
CA ALA A 19 2.78 8.39 -0.42
C ALA A 19 1.65 7.85 0.48
N ARG A 20 0.71 7.07 -0.07
CA ARG A 20 -0.35 6.42 0.74
C ARG A 20 0.22 5.38 1.71
N LEU A 21 1.13 4.55 1.23
CA LEU A 21 1.78 3.55 2.08
C LEU A 21 2.67 4.22 3.14
N LEU A 22 3.37 5.30 2.78
CA LEU A 22 4.19 6.08 3.71
C LEU A 22 3.35 6.65 4.86
N ASP A 23 2.15 7.16 4.57
CA ASP A 23 1.22 7.66 5.59
C ASP A 23 0.76 6.53 6.56
N LEU A 24 0.67 5.29 6.07
CA LEU A 24 0.18 4.15 6.85
C LEU A 24 1.25 3.52 7.74
N VAL A 25 2.44 3.26 7.18
CA VAL A 25 3.45 2.43 7.86
C VAL A 25 4.73 3.19 8.22
N GLY A 26 4.86 4.44 7.78
CA GLY A 26 6.08 5.23 7.96
C GLY A 26 7.24 4.80 7.06
N PRO A 27 8.33 5.63 7.00
CA PRO A 27 9.39 5.46 6.00
C PRO A 27 10.25 4.21 6.20
N ALA A 28 10.52 3.82 7.44
CA ALA A 28 11.38 2.66 7.73
C ALA A 28 10.68 1.35 7.29
N ARG A 29 9.42 1.18 7.72
CA ARG A 29 8.67 -0.03 7.41
C ARG A 29 8.31 -0.12 5.92
N LEU A 30 8.00 1.02 5.29
CA LEU A 30 7.78 1.04 3.84
C LEU A 30 9.00 0.54 3.08
N LYS A 31 10.19 1.05 3.40
CA LYS A 31 11.43 0.60 2.76
C LYS A 31 11.69 -0.88 2.97
N GLU A 32 11.51 -1.38 4.19
CA GLU A 32 11.67 -2.80 4.50
C GLU A 32 10.75 -3.67 3.63
N LEU A 33 9.45 -3.37 3.60
CA LEU A 33 8.46 -4.09 2.79
C LEU A 33 8.79 -4.06 1.29
N MET A 34 9.16 -2.89 0.77
CA MET A 34 9.46 -2.72 -0.65
C MET A 34 10.76 -3.40 -1.05
N PHE A 35 11.81 -3.32 -0.23
CA PHE A 35 13.13 -3.85 -0.57
C PHE A 35 13.21 -5.37 -0.40
N THR A 36 12.55 -5.92 0.63
CA THR A 36 12.53 -7.36 0.87
C THR A 36 11.46 -8.09 0.08
N GLY A 37 10.43 -7.37 -0.42
CA GLY A 37 9.22 -7.97 -0.99
C GLY A 37 8.46 -8.82 0.03
N GLY A 38 8.58 -8.49 1.32
CA GLY A 38 7.94 -9.18 2.43
C GLY A 38 6.44 -8.89 2.53
N PHE A 39 5.80 -9.57 3.49
CA PHE A 39 4.38 -9.40 3.80
C PHE A 39 4.22 -8.97 5.26
N LEU A 40 3.17 -8.20 5.52
CA LEU A 40 2.66 -7.92 6.86
C LEU A 40 1.61 -8.96 7.22
N GLU A 41 1.79 -9.60 8.34
CA GLU A 41 0.76 -10.43 8.95
C GLU A 41 -0.38 -9.57 9.51
N ALA A 42 -1.57 -10.16 9.71
CA ALA A 42 -2.76 -9.41 10.10
C ALA A 42 -2.57 -8.63 11.43
N HIS A 43 -1.99 -9.28 12.44
CA HIS A 43 -1.76 -8.63 13.75
C HIS A 43 -0.71 -7.52 13.68
N GLU A 44 0.33 -7.69 12.87
CA GLU A 44 1.34 -6.65 12.62
C GLU A 44 0.71 -5.45 11.90
N ALA A 45 -0.14 -5.70 10.89
CA ALA A 45 -0.88 -4.66 10.19
C ALA A 45 -1.82 -3.87 11.14
N ALA A 46 -2.42 -4.52 12.14
CA ALA A 46 -3.20 -3.85 13.17
C ALA A 46 -2.32 -2.98 14.09
N THR A 47 -1.16 -3.51 14.50
CA THR A 47 -0.21 -2.77 15.35
C THR A 47 0.30 -1.50 14.64
N LEU A 48 0.51 -1.56 13.33
CA LEU A 48 0.95 -0.43 12.51
C LEU A 48 -0.19 0.52 12.10
N GLY A 49 -1.45 0.19 12.42
CA GLY A 49 -2.60 1.00 12.02
C GLY A 49 -3.01 0.87 10.53
N VAL A 50 -2.49 -0.13 9.83
CA VAL A 50 -2.89 -0.44 8.44
C VAL A 50 -4.32 -0.96 8.39
N VAL A 51 -4.72 -1.75 9.39
CA VAL A 51 -6.09 -2.21 9.62
C VAL A 51 -6.56 -1.80 11.01
N ASN A 52 -7.85 -1.54 11.16
CA ASN A 52 -8.41 -1.09 12.44
C ASN A 52 -8.49 -2.22 13.47
N ARG A 53 -8.80 -3.45 13.04
CA ARG A 53 -8.97 -4.64 13.90
C ARG A 53 -8.64 -5.90 13.12
N VAL A 54 -8.31 -6.94 13.86
CA VAL A 54 -8.25 -8.33 13.41
C VAL A 54 -9.30 -9.09 14.20
N VAL A 55 -10.18 -9.77 13.52
CA VAL A 55 -11.28 -10.58 14.10
C VAL A 55 -11.32 -11.95 13.44
N ALA A 56 -11.99 -12.92 14.05
CA ALA A 56 -12.22 -14.22 13.44
C ALA A 56 -13.10 -14.08 12.17
N VAL A 57 -12.95 -15.01 11.22
CA VAL A 57 -13.64 -14.94 9.92
C VAL A 57 -15.16 -14.96 10.09
N ASP A 58 -15.66 -15.74 11.01
CA ASP A 58 -17.09 -15.87 11.36
C ASP A 58 -17.65 -14.67 12.12
N GLU A 59 -16.80 -13.83 12.70
CA GLU A 59 -17.19 -12.64 13.47
C GLU A 59 -17.19 -11.35 12.63
N ILE A 60 -16.58 -11.35 11.43
CA ILE A 60 -16.32 -10.11 10.67
C ILE A 60 -17.60 -9.35 10.31
N ASP A 61 -18.65 -10.05 9.92
CA ASP A 61 -19.92 -9.43 9.53
C ASP A 61 -20.63 -8.75 10.71
N GLN A 62 -20.59 -9.39 11.87
CA GLN A 62 -21.17 -8.80 13.08
C GLN A 62 -20.35 -7.60 13.53
N PHE A 63 -19.02 -7.71 13.55
CA PHE A 63 -18.14 -6.59 13.90
C PHE A 63 -18.35 -5.38 12.99
N VAL A 64 -18.46 -5.58 11.67
CA VAL A 64 -18.71 -4.49 10.71
C VAL A 64 -20.07 -3.83 10.97
N ARG A 65 -21.12 -4.60 11.24
CA ARG A 65 -22.44 -4.05 11.60
C ARG A 65 -22.37 -3.20 12.85
N ASP A 66 -21.73 -3.69 13.92
CA ASP A 66 -21.61 -2.97 15.19
C ASP A 66 -20.86 -1.63 15.05
N VAL A 67 -19.78 -1.61 14.24
CA VAL A 67 -19.05 -0.39 13.91
C VAL A 67 -19.93 0.58 13.09
N ALA A 68 -20.63 0.08 12.08
CA ALA A 68 -21.55 0.89 11.28
C ALA A 68 -22.67 1.50 12.13
N ASP A 69 -23.29 0.71 13.00
CA ASP A 69 -24.32 1.16 13.95
C ASP A 69 -23.79 2.23 14.92
N THR A 70 -22.56 2.08 15.37
CA THR A 70 -21.90 3.09 16.21
C THR A 70 -21.71 4.39 15.45
N ILE A 71 -21.26 4.32 14.19
CA ILE A 71 -21.06 5.50 13.32
C ILE A 71 -22.40 6.20 13.07
N THR A 72 -23.48 5.46 12.80
CA THR A 72 -24.79 6.04 12.49
C THR A 72 -25.43 6.80 13.66
N LYS A 73 -25.04 6.46 14.91
CA LYS A 73 -25.49 7.17 16.13
C LYS A 73 -24.75 8.48 16.39
N ASN A 74 -23.65 8.73 15.68
CA ASN A 74 -22.85 9.95 15.88
C ASN A 74 -23.30 11.08 14.96
N ALA A 75 -22.89 12.32 15.27
CA ALA A 75 -23.26 13.51 14.51
C ALA A 75 -22.77 13.45 13.06
N PRO A 76 -23.68 13.38 12.04
CA PRO A 76 -23.29 13.15 10.64
C PRO A 76 -22.45 14.27 10.05
N LEU A 77 -22.66 15.52 10.46
CA LEU A 77 -21.87 16.66 9.98
C LEU A 77 -20.43 16.61 10.50
N THR A 78 -20.23 16.15 11.73
CA THR A 78 -18.87 15.94 12.28
C THR A 78 -18.12 14.86 11.50
N ILE A 79 -18.78 13.74 11.21
CA ILE A 79 -18.21 12.65 10.40
C ILE A 79 -17.85 13.16 9.01
N LYS A 80 -18.78 13.87 8.35
CA LYS A 80 -18.53 14.44 7.02
C LYS A 80 -17.37 15.44 7.03
N ALA A 81 -17.33 16.34 8.00
CA ALA A 81 -16.27 17.33 8.15
C ALA A 81 -14.90 16.65 8.39
N THR A 82 -14.82 15.67 9.28
CA THR A 82 -13.60 14.93 9.56
C THR A 82 -13.07 14.21 8.32
N LYS A 83 -13.92 13.49 7.58
CA LYS A 83 -13.55 12.85 6.31
C LYS A 83 -12.97 13.83 5.31
N GLU A 84 -13.63 14.99 5.14
CA GLU A 84 -13.18 16.00 4.18
C GLU A 84 -11.89 16.68 4.62
N ILE A 85 -11.72 16.99 5.91
CA ILE A 85 -10.48 17.58 6.45
C ILE A 85 -9.30 16.61 6.25
N VAL A 86 -9.47 15.34 6.61
CA VAL A 86 -8.42 14.31 6.39
C VAL A 86 -8.05 14.22 4.91
N ARG A 87 -9.04 14.17 4.02
CA ARG A 87 -8.82 14.15 2.57
C ARG A 87 -8.01 15.35 2.07
N ARG A 88 -8.33 16.56 2.56
CA ARG A 88 -7.60 17.81 2.20
C ARG A 88 -6.17 17.80 2.72
N ILE A 89 -5.96 17.37 3.96
CA ILE A 89 -4.62 17.23 4.55
C ILE A 89 -3.78 16.26 3.72
N GLN A 90 -4.34 15.09 3.39
CA GLN A 90 -3.63 14.11 2.57
C GLN A 90 -3.32 14.66 1.17
N ALA A 91 -4.26 15.36 0.54
CA ALA A 91 -4.04 15.97 -0.78
C ALA A 91 -2.90 17.01 -0.75
N SER A 92 -2.82 17.86 0.28
CA SER A 92 -1.77 18.88 0.42
C SER A 92 -0.36 18.31 0.68
N ARG A 93 -0.27 17.05 1.10
CA ARG A 93 1.00 16.33 1.34
C ARG A 93 1.47 15.51 0.13
N ARG A 94 0.74 15.55 -0.98
CA ARG A 94 1.08 14.78 -2.18
C ARG A 94 2.02 15.58 -3.06
N LEU A 95 3.01 14.89 -3.60
CA LEU A 95 3.80 15.41 -4.72
C LEU A 95 2.96 15.39 -6.00
N ASP A 96 3.34 16.20 -6.97
CA ASP A 96 2.76 16.12 -8.30
C ASP A 96 2.93 14.73 -8.90
N SER A 97 2.00 14.32 -9.75
CA SER A 97 2.00 13.00 -10.38
C SER A 97 3.30 12.69 -11.14
N ASP A 98 3.97 13.73 -11.60
CA ASP A 98 5.19 13.66 -12.39
C ASP A 98 6.48 13.62 -11.57
N ALA A 99 6.41 13.89 -10.26
CA ALA A 99 7.58 14.00 -9.38
C ALA A 99 8.42 12.71 -9.23
N GLY A 100 7.94 11.58 -9.74
CA GLY A 100 8.67 10.30 -9.74
C GLY A 100 8.67 9.63 -11.10
N ARG A 101 8.33 10.34 -12.17
CA ARG A 101 8.22 9.78 -13.53
C ARG A 101 9.54 9.17 -14.02
N ASP A 102 10.65 9.83 -13.74
CA ASP A 102 11.99 9.37 -14.05
C ASP A 102 12.31 8.01 -13.40
N LEU A 103 11.99 7.86 -12.11
CA LEU A 103 12.22 6.64 -11.35
C LEU A 103 11.29 5.50 -11.79
N ILE A 104 10.04 5.83 -12.08
CA ILE A 104 9.07 4.88 -12.60
C ILE A 104 9.53 4.40 -13.98
N SER A 105 9.90 5.34 -14.86
CA SER A 105 10.42 5.02 -16.19
C SER A 105 11.66 4.13 -16.11
N LEU A 106 12.61 4.46 -15.22
CA LEU A 106 13.81 3.67 -14.99
C LEU A 106 13.49 2.19 -14.73
N CYS A 107 12.48 1.90 -13.90
CA CYS A 107 12.07 0.52 -13.65
C CYS A 107 11.38 -0.12 -14.86
N TYR A 108 10.35 0.52 -15.41
CA TYR A 108 9.52 -0.06 -16.48
C TYR A 108 10.22 -0.22 -17.83
N THR A 109 11.30 0.54 -18.09
CA THR A 109 12.10 0.41 -19.31
C THR A 109 13.35 -0.44 -19.13
N SER A 110 13.56 -1.02 -17.95
CA SER A 110 14.72 -1.87 -17.64
C SER A 110 14.61 -3.28 -18.23
N ASN A 111 15.77 -3.89 -18.49
CA ASN A 111 15.84 -5.31 -18.82
C ASN A 111 15.36 -6.20 -17.64
N ASP A 112 15.51 -5.73 -16.42
CA ASP A 112 15.05 -6.44 -15.23
C ASP A 112 13.52 -6.52 -15.16
N PHE A 113 12.81 -5.49 -15.64
CA PHE A 113 11.34 -5.58 -15.74
C PHE A 113 10.91 -6.62 -16.79
N ALA A 114 11.56 -6.63 -17.96
CA ALA A 114 11.29 -7.65 -18.98
C ALA A 114 11.57 -9.08 -18.46
N GLU A 115 12.74 -9.27 -17.82
CA GLU A 115 13.09 -10.54 -17.16
C GLU A 115 12.07 -10.94 -16.08
N GLY A 116 11.60 -9.98 -15.31
CA GLY A 116 10.58 -10.22 -14.25
C GLY A 116 9.27 -10.74 -14.85
N VAL A 117 8.80 -10.15 -15.95
CA VAL A 117 7.60 -10.57 -16.67
C VAL A 117 7.79 -11.98 -17.25
N ASP A 118 8.90 -12.24 -17.93
CA ASP A 118 9.18 -13.54 -18.52
C ASP A 118 9.28 -14.64 -17.47
N ALA A 119 10.01 -14.37 -16.37
CA ALA A 119 10.14 -15.29 -15.25
C ALA A 119 8.79 -15.61 -14.59
N PHE A 120 7.92 -14.61 -14.46
CA PHE A 120 6.56 -14.80 -13.92
C PHE A 120 5.72 -15.72 -14.82
N LEU A 121 5.74 -15.50 -16.14
CA LEU A 121 5.01 -16.33 -17.11
C LEU A 121 5.55 -17.75 -17.16
N GLU A 122 6.87 -17.92 -17.06
CA GLU A 122 7.56 -19.21 -17.07
C GLU A 122 7.58 -19.92 -15.69
N LYS A 123 7.01 -19.29 -14.65
CA LYS A 123 6.97 -19.81 -13.26
C LYS A 123 8.35 -20.17 -12.70
N ARG A 124 9.35 -19.37 -13.00
CA ARG A 124 10.73 -19.49 -12.51
C ARG A 124 11.15 -18.27 -11.70
N SER A 125 12.25 -18.34 -10.99
CA SER A 125 12.85 -17.18 -10.32
C SER A 125 13.53 -16.27 -11.34
N PRO A 126 13.33 -14.93 -11.26
CA PRO A 126 14.00 -13.96 -12.12
C PRO A 126 15.48 -13.81 -11.78
N LYS A 127 16.27 -13.38 -12.78
CA LYS A 127 17.72 -13.14 -12.68
C LYS A 127 18.00 -11.65 -12.86
N TRP A 128 18.03 -10.91 -11.77
CA TRP A 128 18.23 -9.47 -11.78
C TRP A 128 19.67 -9.07 -12.19
N ARG A 129 19.80 -8.00 -13.00
CA ARG A 129 21.07 -7.47 -13.50
C ARG A 129 21.27 -5.98 -13.21
N GLY A 130 20.24 -5.27 -12.70
CA GLY A 130 20.28 -3.85 -12.37
C GLY A 130 20.36 -2.91 -13.59
N ARG A 131 19.78 -3.28 -14.73
CA ARG A 131 19.87 -2.51 -15.97
C ARG A 131 18.64 -2.70 -16.86
#